data_9a169cfff56ed5bd264825f6a95cb147
#
_entry.id   9a169cfff56ed5bd264825f6a95cb147
#
_cell.length_a   1.000
_cell.length_b   1.000
_cell.length_c   1.000
_cell.angle_alpha   90.00
_cell.angle_beta   90.00
_cell.angle_gamma   90.00
#
_symmetry.space_group_name_H-M   'P 1'
#
loop_
_entity.id
_entity.type
_entity.pdbx_description
1 polymer ?
#
loop_
_entity_poly.entity_id
_entity_poly.type
_entity_poly.pdbx_seq_one_letter_code
_entity_poly.pdbx_strand_id
1 'polypeptide(L)'
;MRDPRIDKLANVLVNYSVAIKKGDLVRISGPTIAGPLIVAIYREVLAAGGNPFVRMAPEECQEVFLKHASGKQLTFLSPLARQEVSTINASIGIWGDENTKALTNVDPRRQAIVSRARKPLSDIFLKRAALKGKAKLRWTGTMFPCNAAAQDAEMSLAEYEDFVYGAGKLDAKDPAAEWRRLSVGQQRLCDV
;
A
#
# COMPACT_ATOMS: atom_id res chain seq x y z
N MET A 1 2.52 0.82 -24.23
CA MET A 1 3.32 -0.37 -23.86
C MET A 1 3.39 -0.37 -22.33
N ARG A 2 3.22 -1.49 -21.66
CA ARG A 2 3.29 -1.54 -20.19
C ARG A 2 4.75 -1.50 -19.74
N ASP A 3 5.08 -0.67 -18.73
CA ASP A 3 6.43 -0.60 -18.19
C ASP A 3 6.80 -1.93 -17.49
N PRO A 4 7.89 -2.62 -17.92
CA PRO A 4 8.28 -3.89 -17.31
C PRO A 4 8.71 -3.77 -15.86
N ARG A 5 9.04 -2.58 -15.38
CA ARG A 5 9.38 -2.31 -13.97
C ARG A 5 8.19 -2.54 -13.04
N ILE A 6 6.95 -2.35 -13.53
CA ILE A 6 5.73 -2.65 -12.77
C ILE A 6 5.64 -4.14 -12.42
N ASP A 7 5.97 -5.03 -13.34
CA ASP A 7 5.97 -6.48 -13.07
C ASP A 7 7.10 -6.88 -12.10
N LYS A 8 8.28 -6.27 -12.24
CA LYS A 8 9.38 -6.46 -11.27
C LYS A 8 8.99 -5.99 -9.86
N LEU A 9 8.33 -4.82 -9.75
CA LEU A 9 7.86 -4.30 -8.48
C LEU A 9 6.83 -5.25 -7.85
N ALA A 10 5.84 -5.68 -8.62
CA ALA A 10 4.85 -6.66 -8.14
C ALA A 10 5.50 -7.94 -7.62
N ASN A 11 6.51 -8.46 -8.33
CA ASN A 11 7.26 -9.63 -7.89
C ASN A 11 8.00 -9.39 -6.56
N VAL A 12 8.70 -8.26 -6.41
CA VAL A 12 9.37 -7.89 -5.15
C VAL A 12 8.37 -7.81 -3.99
N LEU A 13 7.24 -7.13 -4.19
CA LEU A 13 6.23 -6.96 -3.15
C LEU A 13 5.64 -8.30 -2.69
N VAL A 14 5.30 -9.18 -3.64
CA VAL A 14 4.62 -10.45 -3.36
C VAL A 14 5.58 -11.53 -2.85
N ASN A 15 6.73 -11.71 -3.52
CA ASN A 15 7.60 -12.85 -3.27
C ASN A 15 8.72 -12.55 -2.25
N TYR A 16 9.12 -11.28 -2.12
CA TYR A 16 10.14 -10.87 -1.16
C TYR A 16 9.55 -10.15 0.06
N SER A 17 8.82 -9.05 -0.15
CA SER A 17 8.41 -8.18 0.96
C SER A 17 7.39 -8.84 1.89
N VAL A 18 6.31 -9.39 1.36
CA VAL A 18 5.29 -10.09 2.16
C VAL A 18 5.39 -11.62 2.09
N ALA A 19 6.19 -12.15 1.17
CA ALA A 19 6.43 -13.60 1.00
C ALA A 19 5.12 -14.40 1.06
N ILE A 20 4.22 -14.15 0.11
CA ILE A 20 2.89 -14.78 0.04
C ILE A 20 3.01 -16.29 0.02
N LYS A 21 2.11 -16.97 0.73
CA LYS A 21 2.01 -18.41 0.83
C LYS A 21 0.70 -18.91 0.24
N LYS A 22 0.71 -20.17 -0.18
CA LYS A 22 -0.50 -20.84 -0.67
C LYS A 22 -1.63 -20.74 0.37
N GLY A 23 -2.79 -20.28 -0.07
CA GLY A 23 -3.98 -20.12 0.76
C GLY A 23 -4.06 -18.79 1.53
N ASP A 24 -3.04 -17.91 1.50
CA ASP A 24 -3.11 -16.60 2.14
C ASP A 24 -4.26 -15.76 1.56
N LEU A 25 -5.01 -15.11 2.43
CA LEU A 25 -5.95 -14.05 2.06
C LEU A 25 -5.20 -12.72 2.00
N VAL A 26 -5.11 -12.12 0.80
CA VAL A 26 -4.25 -10.98 0.52
C VAL A 26 -5.07 -9.76 0.15
N ARG A 27 -4.98 -8.70 0.95
CA ARG A 27 -5.54 -7.39 0.61
C ARG A 27 -4.55 -6.60 -0.25
N ILE A 28 -5.01 -6.12 -1.40
CA ILE A 28 -4.31 -5.16 -2.25
C ILE A 28 -5.12 -3.86 -2.18
N SER A 29 -4.54 -2.78 -1.70
CA SER A 29 -5.24 -1.50 -1.59
C SER A 29 -4.45 -0.38 -2.23
N GLY A 30 -5.15 0.51 -2.94
CA GLY A 30 -4.54 1.67 -3.59
C GLY A 30 -5.55 2.53 -4.33
N PRO A 31 -5.12 3.68 -4.85
CA PRO A 31 -5.95 4.57 -5.66
C PRO A 31 -6.20 3.98 -7.06
N THR A 32 -7.19 4.53 -7.75
CA THR A 32 -7.57 4.14 -9.12
C THR A 32 -6.42 4.29 -10.11
N ILE A 33 -5.62 5.34 -9.96
CA ILE A 33 -4.46 5.62 -10.81
C ILE A 33 -3.39 4.51 -10.75
N ALA A 34 -3.30 3.77 -9.65
CA ALA A 34 -2.38 2.64 -9.48
C ALA A 34 -2.89 1.32 -10.10
N GLY A 35 -3.97 1.36 -10.89
CA GLY A 35 -4.58 0.19 -11.53
C GLY A 35 -3.59 -0.76 -12.22
N PRO A 36 -2.61 -0.27 -13.00
CA PRO A 36 -1.61 -1.13 -13.64
C PRO A 36 -0.80 -1.98 -12.66
N LEU A 37 -0.38 -1.38 -11.52
CA LEU A 37 0.37 -2.08 -10.48
C LEU A 37 -0.54 -3.03 -9.68
N ILE A 38 -1.76 -2.60 -9.36
CA ILE A 38 -2.75 -3.46 -8.68
C ILE A 38 -2.98 -4.75 -9.47
N VAL A 39 -3.16 -4.66 -10.80
CA VAL A 39 -3.35 -5.84 -11.68
C VAL A 39 -2.10 -6.72 -11.71
N ALA A 40 -0.90 -6.12 -11.69
CA ALA A 40 0.35 -6.88 -11.65
C ALA A 40 0.49 -7.66 -10.35
N ILE A 41 0.27 -7.01 -9.20
CA ILE A 41 0.31 -7.64 -7.88
C ILE A 41 -0.75 -8.74 -7.78
N TYR A 42 -1.97 -8.50 -8.29
CA TYR A 42 -3.05 -9.49 -8.29
C TYR A 42 -2.62 -10.79 -9.00
N ARG A 43 -2.01 -10.66 -10.18
CA ARG A 43 -1.47 -11.79 -10.96
C ARG A 43 -0.38 -12.55 -10.19
N GLU A 44 0.58 -11.81 -9.61
CA GLU A 44 1.66 -12.40 -8.83
C GLU A 44 1.16 -13.14 -7.58
N VAL A 45 0.15 -12.59 -6.88
CA VAL A 45 -0.46 -13.26 -5.72
C VAL A 45 -1.13 -14.56 -6.13
N LEU A 46 -1.86 -14.59 -7.26
CA LEU A 46 -2.44 -15.84 -7.79
C LEU A 46 -1.36 -16.85 -8.15
N ALA A 47 -0.27 -16.42 -8.79
CA ALA A 47 0.86 -17.29 -9.13
C ALA A 47 1.54 -17.89 -7.89
N ALA A 48 1.59 -17.13 -6.78
CA ALA A 48 2.07 -17.59 -5.49
C ALA A 48 1.08 -18.51 -4.73
N GLY A 49 -0.14 -18.72 -5.29
CA GLY A 49 -1.18 -19.55 -4.68
C GLY A 49 -1.99 -18.84 -3.58
N GLY A 50 -1.89 -17.52 -3.47
CA GLY A 50 -2.69 -16.71 -2.56
C GLY A 50 -4.08 -16.37 -3.15
N ASN A 51 -4.96 -15.87 -2.31
CA ASN A 51 -6.32 -15.43 -2.64
C ASN A 51 -6.39 -13.90 -2.54
N PRO A 52 -6.18 -13.16 -3.63
CA PRO A 52 -6.18 -11.70 -3.61
C PRO A 52 -7.59 -11.14 -3.63
N PHE A 53 -7.80 -10.01 -2.95
CA PHE A 53 -8.91 -9.11 -3.18
C PHE A 53 -8.43 -7.65 -3.18
N VAL A 54 -9.18 -6.80 -3.90
CA VAL A 54 -8.79 -5.40 -4.13
C VAL A 54 -9.70 -4.47 -3.34
N ARG A 55 -9.07 -3.49 -2.70
CA ARG A 55 -9.71 -2.33 -2.10
C ARG A 55 -9.26 -1.06 -2.84
N MET A 56 -10.10 -0.58 -3.71
CA MET A 56 -9.85 0.60 -4.53
C MET A 56 -11.08 1.50 -4.49
N ALA A 57 -10.89 2.79 -4.37
CA ALA A 57 -11.96 3.77 -4.43
C ALA A 57 -11.47 5.00 -5.19
N PRO A 58 -12.38 5.72 -5.90
CA PRO A 58 -12.08 7.05 -6.42
C PRO A 58 -11.66 7.99 -5.28
N GLU A 59 -10.65 8.81 -5.54
CA GLU A 59 -10.07 9.72 -4.52
C GLU A 59 -11.11 10.74 -4.03
N GLU A 60 -11.99 11.19 -4.93
CA GLU A 60 -13.06 12.14 -4.64
C GLU A 60 -14.05 11.63 -3.58
N CYS A 61 -14.20 10.32 -3.45
CA CYS A 61 -15.04 9.74 -2.39
C CYS A 61 -14.58 10.16 -0.99
N GLN A 62 -13.29 10.31 -0.78
CA GLN A 62 -12.75 10.76 0.51
C GLN A 62 -13.07 12.23 0.76
N GLU A 63 -12.91 13.07 -0.24
CA GLU A 63 -13.24 14.49 -0.16
C GLU A 63 -14.73 14.68 0.14
N VAL A 64 -15.61 14.03 -0.64
CA VAL A 64 -17.07 14.07 -0.46
C VAL A 64 -17.45 13.59 0.94
N PHE A 65 -16.89 12.49 1.39
CA PHE A 65 -17.14 11.97 2.74
C PHE A 65 -16.72 12.97 3.81
N LEU A 66 -15.52 13.53 3.72
CA LEU A 66 -15.03 14.47 4.72
C LEU A 66 -15.80 15.80 4.71
N LYS A 67 -16.32 16.26 3.58
CA LYS A 67 -17.11 17.50 3.49
C LYS A 67 -18.56 17.34 3.93
N HIS A 68 -19.20 16.21 3.62
CA HIS A 68 -20.65 16.08 3.71
C HIS A 68 -21.15 15.10 4.78
N ALA A 69 -20.31 14.19 5.29
CA ALA A 69 -20.73 13.23 6.31
C ALA A 69 -21.17 13.88 7.60
N SER A 70 -22.24 13.39 8.21
CA SER A 70 -22.66 13.78 9.57
C SER A 70 -21.65 13.30 10.63
N GLY A 71 -21.70 13.84 11.83
CA GLY A 71 -20.85 13.41 12.94
C GLY A 71 -20.96 11.90 13.25
N LYS A 72 -22.17 11.33 13.14
CA LYS A 72 -22.40 9.89 13.31
C LYS A 72 -21.71 9.08 12.21
N GLN A 73 -21.73 9.55 10.97
CA GLN A 73 -21.06 8.88 9.84
C GLN A 73 -19.54 8.97 9.94
N LEU A 74 -18.99 10.12 10.38
CA LEU A 74 -17.54 10.27 10.58
C LEU A 74 -16.99 9.31 11.66
N THR A 75 -17.81 8.98 12.66
CA THR A 75 -17.42 8.06 13.74
C THR A 75 -17.81 6.61 13.49
N PHE A 76 -18.55 6.33 12.41
CA PHE A 76 -18.99 4.98 12.10
C PHE A 76 -17.82 4.07 11.74
N LEU A 77 -17.67 2.99 12.51
CA LEU A 77 -16.69 1.95 12.26
C LEU A 77 -17.37 0.72 11.66
N SER A 78 -17.13 0.49 10.37
CA SER A 78 -17.75 -0.64 9.66
C SER A 78 -17.35 -1.99 10.28
N PRO A 79 -18.31 -2.87 10.60
CA PRO A 79 -18.04 -4.25 11.02
C PRO A 79 -17.23 -5.02 9.97
N LEU A 80 -17.48 -4.75 8.68
CA LEU A 80 -16.73 -5.37 7.56
C LEU A 80 -15.25 -4.98 7.60
N ALA A 81 -14.91 -3.71 7.88
CA ALA A 81 -13.52 -3.27 8.01
C ALA A 81 -12.83 -3.94 9.21
N ARG A 82 -13.55 -4.17 10.30
CA ARG A 82 -13.03 -4.90 11.46
C ARG A 82 -12.78 -6.36 11.11
N GLN A 83 -13.74 -7.03 10.47
CA GLN A 83 -13.61 -8.41 10.04
C GLN A 83 -12.42 -8.58 9.09
N GLU A 84 -12.29 -7.71 8.11
CA GLU A 84 -11.19 -7.71 7.14
C GLU A 84 -9.84 -7.66 7.86
N VAL A 85 -9.58 -6.62 8.67
CA VAL A 85 -8.28 -6.46 9.35
C VAL A 85 -7.99 -7.59 10.33
N SER A 86 -9.02 -8.33 10.80
CA SER A 86 -8.88 -9.48 11.69
C SER A 86 -8.56 -10.78 10.96
N THR A 87 -8.84 -10.88 9.65
CA THR A 87 -8.77 -12.15 8.90
C THR A 87 -7.65 -12.20 7.86
N ILE A 88 -7.29 -11.10 7.22
CA ILE A 88 -6.25 -11.08 6.18
C ILE A 88 -4.91 -11.62 6.69
N ASN A 89 -4.18 -12.35 5.83
CA ASN A 89 -2.84 -12.86 6.13
C ASN A 89 -1.73 -11.91 5.67
N ALA A 90 -2.02 -11.15 4.59
CA ALA A 90 -1.10 -10.15 4.08
C ALA A 90 -1.84 -8.90 3.56
N SER A 91 -1.14 -7.78 3.58
CA SER A 91 -1.64 -6.50 3.06
C SER A 91 -0.55 -5.80 2.25
N ILE A 92 -0.89 -5.43 1.02
CA ILE A 92 -0.06 -4.62 0.14
C ILE A 92 -0.79 -3.30 -0.10
N GLY A 93 -0.21 -2.20 0.40
CA GLY A 93 -0.73 -0.85 0.24
C GLY A 93 0.02 -0.11 -0.87
N ILE A 94 -0.71 0.60 -1.72
CA ILE A 94 -0.13 1.42 -2.78
C ILE A 94 -0.58 2.85 -2.55
N TRP A 95 0.36 3.78 -2.55
CA TRP A 95 0.10 5.21 -2.49
C TRP A 95 0.29 5.83 -3.87
N GLY A 96 -0.48 6.84 -4.14
CA GLY A 96 -0.44 7.68 -5.33
C GLY A 96 -1.69 8.53 -5.33
N ASP A 97 -1.56 9.77 -5.69
CA ASP A 97 -2.66 10.74 -5.66
C ASP A 97 -2.85 11.33 -7.07
N GLU A 98 -4.09 11.54 -7.47
CA GLU A 98 -4.41 12.33 -8.67
C GLU A 98 -4.23 13.82 -8.38
N ASN A 99 -4.46 14.21 -7.10
CA ASN A 99 -4.30 15.58 -6.63
C ASN A 99 -3.82 15.61 -5.17
N THR A 100 -2.54 15.91 -4.93
CA THR A 100 -1.96 16.03 -3.58
C THR A 100 -2.61 17.13 -2.74
N LYS A 101 -3.38 18.03 -3.34
CA LYS A 101 -4.06 19.16 -2.68
C LYS A 101 -5.57 18.94 -2.50
N ALA A 102 -6.11 17.75 -2.83
CA ALA A 102 -7.55 17.45 -2.83
C ALA A 102 -8.23 17.77 -1.47
N LEU A 103 -7.54 17.60 -0.37
CA LEU A 103 -8.07 17.81 0.98
C LEU A 103 -7.72 19.18 1.60
N THR A 104 -7.10 20.10 0.86
CA THR A 104 -6.67 21.42 1.40
C THR A 104 -7.81 22.22 2.02
N ASN A 105 -9.00 22.15 1.44
CA ASN A 105 -10.19 22.88 1.89
C ASN A 105 -11.12 22.06 2.80
N VAL A 106 -10.63 20.96 3.33
CA VAL A 106 -11.35 20.12 4.30
C VAL A 106 -10.99 20.53 5.73
N ASP A 107 -11.99 20.72 6.60
CA ASP A 107 -11.75 21.04 8.01
C ASP A 107 -10.89 19.91 8.67
N PRO A 108 -9.69 20.24 9.17
CA PRO A 108 -8.80 19.26 9.80
C PRO A 108 -9.43 18.53 11.00
N ARG A 109 -10.38 19.16 11.68
CA ARG A 109 -11.11 18.53 12.81
C ARG A 109 -11.89 17.31 12.36
N ARG A 110 -12.47 17.35 11.15
CA ARG A 110 -13.22 16.21 10.59
C ARG A 110 -12.28 15.04 10.28
N GLN A 111 -11.09 15.32 9.74
CA GLN A 111 -10.06 14.30 9.54
C GLN A 111 -9.62 13.68 10.88
N ALA A 112 -9.42 14.50 11.91
CA ALA A 112 -9.06 14.03 13.26
C ALA A 112 -10.15 13.14 13.88
N ILE A 113 -11.44 13.44 13.68
CA ILE A 113 -12.57 12.62 14.14
C ILE A 113 -12.51 11.23 13.47
N VAL A 114 -12.35 11.18 12.15
CA VAL A 114 -12.26 9.91 11.39
C VAL A 114 -11.05 9.10 11.82
N SER A 115 -9.89 9.75 11.99
CA SER A 115 -8.65 9.09 12.43
C SER A 115 -8.84 8.42 13.81
N ARG A 116 -9.42 9.13 14.76
CA ARG A 116 -9.73 8.58 16.09
C ARG A 116 -10.72 7.42 16.02
N ALA A 117 -11.77 7.55 15.21
CA ALA A 117 -12.78 6.51 15.05
C ALA A 117 -12.17 5.22 14.44
N ARG A 118 -11.19 5.35 13.56
CA ARG A 118 -10.50 4.22 12.91
C ARG A 118 -9.35 3.63 13.74
N LYS A 119 -8.95 4.28 14.83
CA LYS A 119 -7.86 3.80 15.71
C LYS A 119 -7.98 2.32 16.09
N PRO A 120 -9.16 1.77 16.45
CA PRO A 120 -9.29 0.34 16.77
C PRO A 120 -8.87 -0.60 15.63
N LEU A 121 -9.06 -0.19 14.36
CA LEU A 121 -8.60 -0.98 13.19
C LEU A 121 -7.08 -0.98 13.10
N SER A 122 -6.46 0.19 13.28
CA SER A 122 -5.00 0.32 13.29
C SER A 122 -4.38 -0.48 14.45
N ASP A 123 -5.01 -0.47 15.62
CA ASP A 123 -4.55 -1.23 16.79
C ASP A 123 -4.60 -2.75 16.52
N ILE A 124 -5.66 -3.26 15.89
CA ILE A 124 -5.75 -4.66 15.46
C ILE A 124 -4.65 -4.98 14.44
N PHE A 125 -4.48 -4.13 13.44
CA PHE A 125 -3.48 -4.30 12.38
C PHE A 125 -2.07 -4.39 12.98
N LEU A 126 -1.68 -3.41 13.79
CA LEU A 126 -0.34 -3.35 14.40
C LEU A 126 -0.10 -4.50 15.37
N LYS A 127 -1.08 -4.85 16.21
CA LYS A 127 -0.98 -6.02 17.10
C LYS A 127 -0.73 -7.29 16.30
N ARG A 128 -1.46 -7.51 15.20
CA ARG A 128 -1.27 -8.68 14.33
C ARG A 128 0.08 -8.63 13.58
N ALA A 129 0.52 -7.45 13.16
CA ALA A 129 1.82 -7.29 12.51
C ALA A 129 3.00 -7.60 13.44
N ALA A 130 2.86 -7.35 14.74
CA ALA A 130 3.86 -7.65 15.76
C ALA A 130 3.93 -9.14 16.16
N LEU A 131 2.93 -9.96 15.79
CA LEU A 131 2.94 -11.39 16.09
C LEU A 131 4.03 -12.14 15.33
N LYS A 132 4.31 -13.37 15.77
CA LYS A 132 5.21 -14.32 15.08
C LYS A 132 4.41 -15.50 14.50
N GLY A 133 5.03 -16.22 13.57
CA GLY A 133 4.45 -17.43 13.00
C GLY A 133 3.23 -17.17 12.08
N LYS A 134 2.29 -18.11 12.04
CA LYS A 134 1.13 -18.10 11.12
C LYS A 134 0.12 -16.98 11.40
N ALA A 135 0.05 -16.51 12.65
CA ALA A 135 -0.89 -15.45 13.05
C ALA A 135 -0.42 -14.04 12.64
N LYS A 136 0.86 -13.91 12.24
CA LYS A 136 1.44 -12.61 11.84
C LYS A 136 0.77 -12.08 10.58
N LEU A 137 0.26 -10.85 10.63
CA LEU A 137 -0.10 -10.08 9.45
C LEU A 137 1.18 -9.54 8.81
N ARG A 138 1.49 -9.99 7.60
CA ARG A 138 2.61 -9.46 6.81
C ARG A 138 2.11 -8.28 5.99
N TRP A 139 2.89 -7.22 5.96
CA TRP A 139 2.47 -6.04 5.20
C TRP A 139 3.65 -5.32 4.59
N THR A 140 3.36 -4.65 3.50
CA THR A 140 4.29 -3.75 2.81
C THR A 140 3.51 -2.61 2.16
N GLY A 141 4.21 -1.54 1.82
CA GLY A 141 3.66 -0.45 1.07
C GLY A 141 4.64 0.03 0.01
N THR A 142 4.11 0.62 -1.04
CA THR A 142 4.89 1.22 -2.13
C THR A 142 4.19 2.44 -2.68
N MET A 143 4.94 3.33 -3.31
CA MET A 143 4.39 4.40 -4.11
C MET A 143 4.21 3.94 -5.56
N PHE A 144 3.12 4.38 -6.20
CA PHE A 144 2.93 4.34 -7.64
C PHE A 144 3.22 5.75 -8.19
N PRO A 145 4.21 5.91 -9.09
CA PRO A 145 4.53 7.24 -9.64
C PRO A 145 3.33 7.82 -10.38
N CYS A 146 3.03 9.07 -10.12
CA CYS A 146 1.91 9.80 -10.71
C CYS A 146 2.26 11.26 -10.97
N ASN A 147 1.52 11.92 -11.87
CA ASN A 147 1.77 13.30 -12.25
C ASN A 147 1.73 14.28 -11.07
N ALA A 148 0.78 14.10 -10.14
CA ALA A 148 0.65 14.98 -9.00
C ALA A 148 1.90 14.94 -8.09
N ALA A 149 2.43 13.73 -7.84
CA ALA A 149 3.66 13.57 -7.06
C ALA A 149 4.91 14.06 -7.82
N ALA A 150 4.96 13.87 -9.15
CA ALA A 150 6.04 14.37 -9.99
C ALA A 150 6.08 15.90 -9.98
N GLN A 151 4.93 16.58 -10.08
CA GLN A 151 4.81 18.03 -10.00
C GLN A 151 5.26 18.58 -8.63
N ASP A 152 4.88 17.93 -7.54
CA ASP A 152 5.33 18.34 -6.19
C ASP A 152 6.85 18.10 -6.01
N ALA A 153 7.43 17.15 -6.73
CA ALA A 153 8.88 16.88 -6.76
C ALA A 153 9.65 17.75 -7.78
N GLU A 154 8.97 18.64 -8.51
CA GLU A 154 9.54 19.47 -9.58
C GLU A 154 10.20 18.65 -10.70
N MET A 155 9.63 17.49 -11.02
CA MET A 155 10.12 16.54 -12.03
C MET A 155 9.07 16.33 -13.12
N SER A 156 9.52 15.90 -14.31
CA SER A 156 8.63 15.26 -15.27
C SER A 156 8.17 13.90 -14.74
N LEU A 157 7.04 13.39 -15.23
CA LEU A 157 6.58 12.06 -14.82
C LEU A 157 7.62 10.98 -15.11
N ALA A 158 8.29 11.04 -16.26
CA ALA A 158 9.32 10.06 -16.64
C ALA A 158 10.52 10.06 -15.68
N GLU A 159 11.02 11.25 -15.30
CA GLU A 159 12.11 11.38 -14.34
C GLU A 159 11.68 10.87 -12.95
N TYR A 160 10.45 11.16 -12.56
CA TYR A 160 9.91 10.69 -11.27
C TYR A 160 9.70 9.16 -11.26
N GLU A 161 9.25 8.56 -12.36
CA GLU A 161 9.20 7.11 -12.54
C GLU A 161 10.60 6.48 -12.40
N ASP A 162 11.59 7.04 -13.07
CA ASP A 162 12.97 6.56 -12.99
C ASP A 162 13.52 6.68 -11.56
N PHE A 163 13.24 7.78 -10.88
CA PHE A 163 13.62 7.98 -9.48
C PHE A 163 12.97 6.94 -8.55
N VAL A 164 11.66 6.76 -8.62
CA VAL A 164 10.92 5.84 -7.73
C VAL A 164 11.30 4.39 -8.01
N TYR A 165 11.37 4.00 -9.28
CA TYR A 165 11.71 2.63 -9.65
C TYR A 165 13.20 2.33 -9.42
N GLY A 166 14.08 3.30 -9.62
CA GLY A 166 15.50 3.20 -9.26
C GLY A 166 15.71 3.04 -7.75
N ALA A 167 14.98 3.80 -6.92
CA ALA A 167 14.97 3.62 -5.47
C ALA A 167 14.48 2.21 -5.07
N GLY A 168 13.51 1.66 -5.82
CA GLY A 168 13.03 0.28 -5.69
C GLY A 168 14.00 -0.79 -6.17
N LYS A 169 15.18 -0.41 -6.74
CA LYS A 169 16.17 -1.32 -7.35
C LYS A 169 15.63 -2.10 -8.55
N LEU A 170 14.59 -1.57 -9.23
CA LEU A 170 13.91 -2.30 -10.30
C LEU A 170 14.71 -2.33 -11.62
N ASP A 171 15.72 -1.50 -11.75
CA ASP A 171 16.68 -1.54 -12.87
C ASP A 171 17.63 -2.75 -12.79
N ALA A 172 17.81 -3.31 -11.59
CA ALA A 172 18.63 -4.49 -11.39
C ALA A 172 18.04 -5.73 -12.10
N LYS A 173 18.92 -6.69 -12.42
CA LYS A 173 18.52 -7.99 -12.98
C LYS A 173 17.67 -8.79 -11.99
N ASP A 174 18.03 -8.77 -10.69
CA ASP A 174 17.30 -9.39 -9.59
C ASP A 174 17.13 -8.35 -8.47
N PRO A 175 16.03 -7.58 -8.47
CA PRO A 175 15.75 -6.60 -7.43
C PRO A 175 15.64 -7.20 -6.02
N ALA A 176 15.11 -8.41 -5.91
CA ALA A 176 14.97 -9.08 -4.61
C ALA A 176 16.34 -9.46 -4.00
N ALA A 177 17.31 -9.83 -4.84
CA ALA A 177 18.69 -10.06 -4.37
C ALA A 177 19.33 -8.77 -3.85
N GLU A 178 19.12 -7.64 -4.53
CA GLU A 178 19.60 -6.34 -4.07
C GLU A 178 18.98 -5.95 -2.72
N TRP A 179 17.68 -6.16 -2.55
CA TRP A 179 17.02 -5.92 -1.27
C TRP A 179 17.54 -6.83 -0.15
N ARG A 180 17.81 -8.12 -0.45
CA ARG A 180 18.44 -9.03 0.53
C ARG A 180 19.82 -8.53 0.96
N ARG A 181 20.65 -8.07 0.00
CA ARG A 181 21.97 -7.51 0.28
C ARG A 181 21.89 -6.27 1.18
N LEU A 182 20.95 -5.37 0.87
CA LEU A 182 20.70 -4.17 1.67
C LEU A 182 20.25 -4.53 3.09
N SER A 183 19.34 -5.49 3.24
CA SER A 183 18.84 -5.96 4.54
C SER A 183 19.96 -6.51 5.43
N VAL A 184 20.90 -7.28 4.86
CA VAL A 184 22.09 -7.76 5.60
C VAL A 184 22.96 -6.61 6.06
N GLY A 185 23.16 -5.57 5.22
CA GLY A 185 23.90 -4.36 5.59
C GLY A 185 23.23 -3.59 6.73
N GLN A 186 21.89 -3.44 6.66
CA GLN A 186 21.12 -2.77 7.71
C GLN A 186 21.14 -3.54 9.03
N GLN A 187 21.09 -4.88 9.01
CA GLN A 187 21.15 -5.70 10.22
C GLN A 187 22.45 -5.46 10.98
N ARG A 188 23.58 -5.33 10.28
CA ARG A 188 24.87 -5.03 10.91
C ARG A 188 24.87 -3.71 11.68
N LEU A 189 24.09 -2.71 11.23
CA LEU A 189 23.94 -1.44 11.94
C LEU A 189 23.03 -1.56 13.17
N CYS A 190 22.09 -2.52 13.17
CA CYS A 190 21.23 -2.78 14.33
C CYS A 190 21.94 -3.60 15.41
N ASP A 191 23.00 -4.32 15.06
CA ASP A 191 23.75 -5.18 15.97
C ASP A 191 24.87 -4.44 16.71
N VAL A 192 25.06 -3.10 16.42
CA VAL A 192 25.99 -2.18 17.09
C VAL A 192 25.28 -1.47 18.23
#